data_6d342c13e85b7eb57c4086a003fe9fc3
#
_entry.id   6d342c13e85b7eb57c4086a003fe9fc3
#
_cell.length_a   1.000
_cell.length_b   1.000
_cell.length_c   1.000
_cell.angle_alpha   90.00
_cell.angle_beta   90.00
_cell.angle_gamma   90.00
#
_symmetry.space_group_name_H-M   'P 1'
#
loop_
_entity.id
_entity.type
_entity.pdbx_description
1 polymer ?
#
loop_
_entity_poly.entity_id
_entity_poly.type
_entity_poly.pdbx_seq_one_letter_code
_entity_poly.pdbx_strand_id
1 'polypeptide(L)'
;RTSASSALDTTALTINHDGNLLIATDVVGIAGGTAQGINLLGQYGAIEASRSANASLYLNRYTSDGKIAEFRKDGTAIGTIGVDFNDNLYLTGKSDHAGIMFSNVEMYPYKNGTYVDAALDIGASSGRWRNLYLSGGVRLGGTGTANQLDDYEEGTWTPITYSGSWT
;
A
#
# COMPACT_ATOMS: atom_id res chain seq x y z
N ARG A 1 10.45 -35.21 -26.83
CA ARG A 1 10.90 -34.69 -28.13
C ARG A 1 10.91 -33.18 -28.06
N THR A 2 12.06 -32.58 -27.93
CA THR A 2 12.25 -31.16 -28.19
C THR A 2 12.21 -30.99 -29.73
N SER A 3 11.23 -30.25 -30.22
CA SER A 3 11.19 -29.83 -31.62
C SER A 3 12.35 -28.88 -31.85
N ALA A 4 13.34 -29.35 -32.62
CA ALA A 4 14.43 -28.54 -33.11
C ALA A 4 13.90 -27.57 -34.16
N SER A 5 13.64 -26.32 -33.79
CA SER A 5 13.74 -25.17 -34.71
C SER A 5 13.50 -23.85 -33.98
N SER A 6 14.34 -23.52 -33.12
CA SER A 6 14.90 -22.20 -32.84
C SER A 6 16.01 -22.47 -31.86
N ALA A 7 17.19 -22.01 -32.17
CA ALA A 7 18.23 -21.95 -31.16
C ALA A 7 17.60 -21.27 -29.94
N LEU A 8 17.45 -22.00 -28.84
CA LEU A 8 17.17 -21.40 -27.54
C LEU A 8 18.44 -20.63 -27.18
N ASP A 9 18.54 -19.42 -27.77
CA ASP A 9 19.65 -18.50 -27.51
C ASP A 9 19.47 -17.80 -26.16
N THR A 10 18.50 -18.27 -25.34
CA THR A 10 18.27 -17.80 -24.01
C THR A 10 18.32 -18.98 -23.04
N THR A 11 19.23 -18.92 -22.10
CA THR A 11 19.32 -19.87 -21.01
C THR A 11 17.99 -19.82 -20.21
N ALA A 12 17.13 -20.84 -20.38
CA ALA A 12 15.84 -20.86 -19.74
C ALA A 12 15.95 -21.04 -18.22
N LEU A 13 17.01 -21.70 -17.76
CA LEU A 13 17.25 -21.99 -16.36
C LEU A 13 18.76 -22.20 -16.13
N THR A 14 19.31 -21.49 -15.17
CA THR A 14 20.70 -21.64 -14.71
C THR A 14 20.76 -21.80 -13.20
N ILE A 15 21.54 -22.76 -12.72
CA ILE A 15 22.04 -22.75 -11.33
C ILE A 15 23.51 -22.37 -11.42
N ASN A 16 23.87 -21.20 -10.88
CA ASN A 16 25.26 -20.74 -10.90
C ASN A 16 26.07 -21.35 -9.74
N HIS A 17 27.39 -21.10 -9.72
CA HIS A 17 28.29 -21.64 -8.69
C HIS A 17 27.99 -21.14 -7.27
N ASP A 18 27.29 -20.01 -7.10
CA ASP A 18 26.84 -19.46 -5.82
C ASP A 18 25.49 -20.05 -5.35
N GLY A 19 24.95 -21.02 -6.10
CA GLY A 19 23.66 -21.66 -5.78
C GLY A 19 22.43 -20.82 -6.10
N ASN A 20 22.54 -19.79 -6.96
CA ASN A 20 21.40 -19.00 -7.40
C ASN A 20 20.71 -19.70 -8.57
N LEU A 21 19.38 -19.76 -8.53
CA LEU A 21 18.54 -20.21 -9.64
C LEU A 21 18.08 -18.98 -10.43
N LEU A 22 18.48 -18.91 -11.70
CA LEU A 22 18.16 -17.85 -12.64
C LEU A 22 17.21 -18.39 -13.72
N ILE A 23 16.11 -17.71 -13.98
CA ILE A 23 15.08 -18.12 -14.93
C ILE A 23 14.97 -17.03 -16.00
N ALA A 24 15.16 -17.42 -17.26
CA ALA A 24 15.15 -16.53 -18.43
C ALA A 24 16.18 -15.37 -18.34
N THR A 25 17.26 -15.56 -17.58
CA THR A 25 18.37 -14.61 -17.46
C THR A 25 19.65 -15.34 -17.07
N ASP A 26 20.79 -14.78 -17.39
CA ASP A 26 22.12 -15.17 -16.93
C ASP A 26 22.74 -14.11 -15.99
N VAL A 27 21.97 -13.07 -15.69
CA VAL A 27 22.37 -11.91 -14.89
C VAL A 27 21.86 -12.05 -13.47
N VAL A 28 22.74 -11.95 -12.48
CA VAL A 28 22.41 -11.79 -11.06
C VAL A 28 22.16 -10.31 -10.76
N GLY A 29 21.22 -10.00 -9.86
CA GLY A 29 20.94 -8.62 -9.47
C GLY A 29 20.06 -7.87 -10.47
N ILE A 30 19.12 -8.55 -11.10
CA ILE A 30 18.22 -7.97 -12.12
C ILE A 30 17.31 -6.86 -11.54
N ALA A 31 17.02 -6.86 -10.26
CA ALA A 31 16.17 -5.84 -9.66
C ALA A 31 16.80 -4.43 -9.66
N GLY A 32 18.12 -4.33 -9.74
CA GLY A 32 18.86 -3.06 -9.81
C GLY A 32 19.24 -2.62 -11.23
N GLY A 33 18.88 -3.39 -12.26
CA GLY A 33 19.32 -3.17 -13.64
C GLY A 33 18.18 -3.14 -14.66
N THR A 34 18.54 -3.34 -15.93
CA THR A 34 17.62 -3.41 -17.07
C THR A 34 17.36 -4.84 -17.57
N ALA A 35 18.03 -5.84 -17.02
CA ALA A 35 17.81 -7.24 -17.35
C ALA A 35 16.45 -7.71 -16.83
N GLN A 36 15.82 -8.63 -17.55
CA GLN A 36 14.53 -9.21 -17.21
C GLN A 36 14.69 -10.68 -16.81
N GLY A 37 13.81 -11.18 -15.96
CA GLY A 37 13.81 -12.58 -15.53
C GLY A 37 13.37 -12.73 -14.08
N ILE A 38 13.63 -13.91 -13.52
CA ILE A 38 13.43 -14.23 -12.10
C ILE A 38 14.72 -14.84 -11.55
N ASN A 39 15.19 -14.32 -10.44
CA ASN A 39 16.32 -14.85 -9.70
C ASN A 39 15.89 -15.32 -8.33
N LEU A 40 16.26 -16.54 -7.96
CA LEU A 40 16.21 -17.02 -6.59
C LEU A 40 17.66 -17.05 -6.07
N LEU A 41 18.02 -16.10 -5.24
CA LEU A 41 19.39 -15.89 -4.77
C LEU A 41 19.60 -16.66 -3.47
N GLY A 42 20.08 -17.90 -3.57
CA GLY A 42 20.25 -18.81 -2.44
C GLY A 42 21.18 -18.26 -1.37
N GLN A 43 22.27 -17.62 -1.75
CA GLN A 43 23.25 -17.02 -0.86
C GLN A 43 22.65 -15.87 -0.03
N TYR A 44 21.70 -15.13 -0.57
CA TYR A 44 21.09 -13.96 0.07
C TYR A 44 19.67 -14.23 0.58
N GLY A 45 19.07 -15.38 0.26
CA GLY A 45 17.68 -15.69 0.57
C GLY A 45 16.69 -14.73 -0.10
N ALA A 46 17.03 -14.21 -1.28
CA ALA A 46 16.24 -13.20 -1.98
C ALA A 46 15.56 -13.74 -3.23
N ILE A 47 14.42 -13.17 -3.57
CA ILE A 47 13.71 -13.38 -4.83
C ILE A 47 13.70 -12.05 -5.57
N GLU A 48 14.22 -12.05 -6.81
CA GLU A 48 14.16 -10.91 -7.70
C GLU A 48 13.31 -11.26 -8.91
N ALA A 49 12.36 -10.39 -9.27
CA ALA A 49 11.60 -10.47 -10.49
C ALA A 49 11.65 -9.13 -11.20
N SER A 50 12.09 -9.12 -12.46
CA SER A 50 12.21 -7.91 -13.26
C SER A 50 11.59 -8.12 -14.63
N ARG A 51 10.75 -7.18 -15.05
CA ARG A 51 10.06 -7.20 -16.33
C ARG A 51 9.75 -5.80 -16.82
N SER A 52 9.91 -5.56 -18.12
CA SER A 52 9.48 -4.33 -18.79
C SER A 52 7.99 -4.35 -19.13
N ALA A 53 7.33 -3.21 -19.00
CA ALA A 53 5.98 -2.90 -19.51
C ALA A 53 4.80 -3.72 -18.93
N ASN A 54 4.99 -4.50 -17.86
CA ASN A 54 3.91 -5.22 -17.18
C ASN A 54 4.26 -5.45 -15.71
N ALA A 55 3.30 -5.94 -14.92
CA ALA A 55 3.58 -6.33 -13.54
C ALA A 55 4.58 -7.48 -13.48
N SER A 56 5.61 -7.34 -12.65
CA SER A 56 6.65 -8.36 -12.45
C SER A 56 6.23 -9.45 -11.45
N LEU A 57 5.17 -9.23 -10.68
CA LEU A 57 4.65 -10.18 -9.71
C LEU A 57 3.12 -10.22 -9.78
N TYR A 58 2.55 -11.39 -9.99
CA TYR A 58 1.13 -11.66 -9.90
C TYR A 58 0.90 -12.60 -8.73
N LEU A 59 0.23 -12.12 -7.69
CA LEU A 59 -0.25 -12.93 -6.58
C LEU A 59 -1.77 -12.99 -6.65
N ASN A 60 -2.31 -14.18 -6.77
CA ASN A 60 -3.74 -14.39 -6.88
C ASN A 60 -4.25 -15.28 -5.75
N ARG A 61 -5.27 -14.81 -5.06
CA ARG A 61 -6.07 -15.61 -4.14
C ARG A 61 -7.39 -15.98 -4.84
N TYR A 62 -7.62 -17.26 -5.05
CA TYR A 62 -8.77 -17.76 -5.79
C TYR A 62 -9.97 -17.99 -4.88
N THR A 63 -11.14 -17.53 -5.30
CA THR A 63 -12.50 -17.72 -4.74
C THR A 63 -12.83 -17.09 -3.39
N SER A 64 -11.92 -16.84 -2.50
CA SER A 64 -12.24 -16.36 -1.14
C SER A 64 -11.44 -15.15 -0.72
N ASP A 65 -12.00 -14.33 0.15
CA ASP A 65 -11.32 -13.20 0.77
C ASP A 65 -10.21 -13.65 1.75
N GLY A 66 -9.28 -12.78 2.01
CA GLY A 66 -8.20 -12.98 2.98
C GLY A 66 -6.82 -12.54 2.49
N LYS A 67 -5.79 -13.04 3.15
CA LYS A 67 -4.41 -12.66 2.87
C LYS A 67 -3.96 -13.12 1.48
N ILE A 68 -3.30 -12.23 0.73
CA ILE A 68 -2.60 -12.53 -0.51
C ILE A 68 -1.09 -12.57 -0.26
N ALA A 69 -0.56 -11.61 0.50
CA ALA A 69 0.83 -11.61 0.94
C ALA A 69 0.91 -11.35 2.44
N GLU A 70 1.78 -12.07 3.14
CA GLU A 70 2.03 -11.88 4.57
C GLU A 70 3.52 -11.60 4.79
N PHE A 71 3.82 -10.51 5.46
CA PHE A 71 5.17 -10.10 5.84
C PHE A 71 5.46 -10.57 7.26
N ARG A 72 6.63 -11.19 7.44
CA ARG A 72 7.04 -11.77 8.72
C ARG A 72 8.40 -11.25 9.17
N LYS A 73 8.58 -11.15 10.47
CA LYS A 73 9.86 -10.96 11.15
C LYS A 73 9.98 -11.99 12.24
N ASP A 74 11.09 -12.71 12.27
CA ASP A 74 11.38 -13.75 13.26
C ASP A 74 10.21 -14.74 13.44
N GLY A 75 9.60 -15.16 12.32
CA GLY A 75 8.46 -16.09 12.30
C GLY A 75 7.10 -15.46 12.65
N THR A 76 7.07 -14.22 13.13
CA THR A 76 5.83 -13.51 13.51
C THR A 76 5.32 -12.64 12.38
N ALA A 77 4.02 -12.70 12.05
CA ALA A 77 3.41 -11.82 11.07
C ALA A 77 3.45 -10.36 11.57
N ILE A 78 3.96 -9.47 10.74
CA ILE A 78 4.07 -8.02 11.02
C ILE A 78 3.22 -7.17 10.08
N GLY A 79 2.75 -7.73 8.98
CA GLY A 79 1.88 -7.03 8.03
C GLY A 79 1.29 -7.96 6.99
N THR A 80 0.22 -7.50 6.35
CA THR A 80 -0.51 -8.27 5.35
C THR A 80 -1.05 -7.36 4.26
N ILE A 81 -0.99 -7.84 3.03
CA ILE A 81 -1.78 -7.34 1.89
C ILE A 81 -2.81 -8.42 1.56
N GLY A 82 -4.08 -8.05 1.40
CA GLY A 82 -5.14 -9.00 1.11
C GLY A 82 -6.37 -8.36 0.51
N VAL A 83 -7.41 -9.16 0.34
CA VAL A 83 -8.72 -8.75 -0.17
C VAL A 83 -9.79 -9.02 0.89
N ASP A 84 -10.77 -8.13 1.00
CA ASP A 84 -11.95 -8.26 1.86
C ASP A 84 -13.18 -7.64 1.19
N PHE A 85 -14.37 -8.02 1.62
CA PHE A 85 -15.65 -7.57 1.02
C PHE A 85 -15.69 -7.77 -0.51
N ASN A 86 -15.23 -8.93 -0.98
CA ASN A 86 -15.13 -9.43 -2.36
C ASN A 86 -14.03 -8.82 -3.24
N ASP A 87 -13.76 -7.52 -3.21
CA ASP A 87 -12.83 -6.88 -4.14
C ASP A 87 -12.01 -5.73 -3.55
N ASN A 88 -12.17 -5.43 -2.26
CA ASN A 88 -11.47 -4.34 -1.62
C ASN A 88 -10.06 -4.77 -1.15
N LEU A 89 -9.05 -4.13 -1.71
CA LEU A 89 -7.67 -4.32 -1.26
C LEU A 89 -7.47 -3.71 0.12
N TYR A 90 -6.86 -4.45 1.04
CA TYR A 90 -6.39 -3.90 2.31
C TYR A 90 -4.89 -4.08 2.51
N LEU A 91 -4.31 -3.15 3.26
CA LEU A 91 -2.95 -3.21 3.79
C LEU A 91 -3.00 -2.97 5.30
N THR A 92 -2.53 -3.93 6.08
CA THR A 92 -2.51 -3.81 7.55
C THR A 92 -1.14 -4.11 8.14
N GLY A 93 -0.86 -3.55 9.31
CA GLY A 93 0.16 -4.07 10.20
C GLY A 93 -0.24 -5.42 10.80
N LYS A 94 0.44 -5.86 11.86
CA LYS A 94 0.05 -7.04 12.63
C LYS A 94 -1.30 -6.81 13.33
N SER A 95 -1.85 -7.87 13.96
CA SER A 95 -3.04 -7.76 14.81
C SER A 95 -2.99 -6.54 15.72
N ASP A 96 -4.11 -5.81 15.82
CA ASP A 96 -4.29 -4.56 16.57
C ASP A 96 -3.57 -3.31 16.04
N HIS A 97 -2.79 -3.43 14.97
CA HIS A 97 -2.21 -2.27 14.32
C HIS A 97 -3.16 -1.66 13.29
N ALA A 98 -2.93 -0.37 13.01
CA ALA A 98 -3.63 0.36 11.98
C ALA A 98 -3.38 -0.24 10.60
N GLY A 99 -4.40 -0.16 9.77
CA GLY A 99 -4.38 -0.50 8.35
C GLY A 99 -5.27 0.43 7.56
N ILE A 100 -5.28 0.21 6.27
CA ILE A 100 -6.09 0.94 5.30
C ILE A 100 -6.73 -0.05 4.34
N MET A 101 -7.98 0.20 3.98
CA MET A 101 -8.71 -0.53 2.95
C MET A 101 -9.14 0.43 1.84
N PHE A 102 -9.05 -0.01 0.61
CA PHE A 102 -9.42 0.75 -0.58
C PHE A 102 -10.71 0.16 -1.15
N SER A 103 -11.76 0.98 -1.21
CA SER A 103 -13.01 0.67 -1.91
C SER A 103 -13.08 1.43 -3.25
N ASN A 104 -14.26 1.46 -3.88
CA ASN A 104 -14.45 2.14 -5.17
C ASN A 104 -14.05 3.62 -5.14
N VAL A 105 -14.38 4.35 -4.08
CA VAL A 105 -14.21 5.81 -3.99
C VAL A 105 -13.68 6.28 -2.62
N GLU A 106 -13.59 5.38 -1.63
CA GLU A 106 -13.15 5.71 -0.28
C GLU A 106 -11.90 4.95 0.13
N MET A 107 -11.15 5.54 1.02
CA MET A 107 -10.13 4.90 1.84
C MET A 107 -10.67 4.77 3.27
N TYR A 108 -10.83 3.56 3.77
CA TYR A 108 -11.30 3.29 5.12
C TYR A 108 -10.15 2.99 6.08
N PRO A 109 -10.24 3.48 7.34
CA PRO A 109 -9.41 2.93 8.42
C PRO A 109 -9.80 1.48 8.64
N TYR A 110 -8.81 0.57 8.62
CA TYR A 110 -9.03 -0.87 8.68
C TYR A 110 -8.22 -1.50 9.82
N LYS A 111 -8.84 -2.36 10.60
CA LYS A 111 -8.21 -3.00 11.76
C LYS A 111 -8.88 -4.33 12.05
N ASN A 112 -8.09 -5.36 12.35
CA ASN A 112 -8.58 -6.68 12.78
C ASN A 112 -9.62 -7.32 11.86
N GLY A 113 -9.47 -7.17 10.54
CA GLY A 113 -10.36 -7.81 9.57
C GLY A 113 -11.66 -7.06 9.30
N THR A 114 -11.73 -5.76 9.63
CA THR A 114 -12.89 -4.93 9.32
C THR A 114 -12.51 -3.45 9.21
N TYR A 115 -13.32 -2.65 8.53
CA TYR A 115 -13.22 -1.20 8.66
C TYR A 115 -13.72 -0.77 10.05
N VAL A 116 -13.15 0.31 10.56
CA VAL A 116 -13.48 0.85 11.89
C VAL A 116 -13.85 2.31 11.79
N ASP A 117 -14.76 2.77 12.65
CA ASP A 117 -15.17 4.17 12.72
C ASP A 117 -14.56 4.85 13.95
N ALA A 118 -14.03 6.06 13.77
CA ALA A 118 -13.46 6.92 14.82
C ALA A 118 -12.42 6.23 15.74
N ALA A 119 -11.67 5.24 15.20
CA ALA A 119 -10.79 4.40 16.00
C ALA A 119 -9.31 4.50 15.62
N LEU A 120 -8.98 5.19 14.53
CA LEU A 120 -7.60 5.33 14.05
C LEU A 120 -7.31 6.79 13.71
N ASP A 121 -6.13 7.25 14.06
CA ASP A 121 -5.62 8.59 13.76
C ASP A 121 -4.79 8.60 12.48
N ILE A 122 -4.77 9.76 11.79
CA ILE A 122 -3.82 10.04 10.71
C ILE A 122 -2.67 10.87 11.30
N GLY A 123 -1.58 10.19 11.65
CA GLY A 123 -0.46 10.80 12.35
C GLY A 123 -0.58 10.72 13.87
N ALA A 124 0.35 11.37 14.57
CA ALA A 124 0.41 11.45 16.02
C ALA A 124 1.09 12.77 16.44
N SER A 125 1.04 13.11 17.72
CA SER A 125 1.70 14.32 18.25
C SER A 125 3.21 14.36 17.98
N SER A 126 3.85 13.19 17.90
CA SER A 126 5.27 13.00 17.60
C SER A 126 5.57 12.71 16.12
N GLY A 127 4.55 12.46 15.28
CA GLY A 127 4.69 12.09 13.87
C GLY A 127 3.56 12.66 13.03
N ARG A 128 3.67 13.94 12.68
CA ARG A 128 2.63 14.70 11.96
C ARG A 128 2.85 14.70 10.46
N TRP A 129 1.77 14.66 9.70
CA TRP A 129 1.81 14.98 8.27
C TRP A 129 2.12 16.46 8.06
N ARG A 130 2.84 16.77 7.00
CA ARG A 130 3.23 18.16 6.71
C ARG A 130 2.03 18.96 6.21
N ASN A 131 1.35 18.49 5.18
CA ASN A 131 0.22 19.17 4.54
C ASN A 131 -0.83 18.14 4.13
N LEU A 132 -2.08 18.57 4.05
CA LEU A 132 -3.20 17.86 3.46
C LEU A 132 -3.79 18.73 2.35
N TYR A 133 -3.84 18.22 1.11
CA TYR A 133 -4.40 18.92 -0.06
C TYR A 133 -5.71 18.25 -0.46
N LEU A 134 -6.81 18.97 -0.31
CA LEU A 134 -8.16 18.53 -0.67
C LEU A 134 -8.78 19.54 -1.62
N SER A 135 -9.53 19.07 -2.61
CA SER A 135 -10.33 19.94 -3.52
C SER A 135 -11.71 20.26 -2.95
N GLY A 136 -12.15 19.52 -1.93
CA GLY A 136 -13.38 19.76 -1.16
C GLY A 136 -13.03 20.11 0.28
N GLY A 137 -14.05 20.24 1.12
CA GLY A 137 -13.89 20.59 2.52
C GLY A 137 -13.47 19.41 3.41
N VAL A 138 -13.23 19.69 4.67
CA VAL A 138 -13.03 18.72 5.75
C VAL A 138 -14.27 18.68 6.63
N ARG A 139 -14.79 17.48 6.93
CA ARG A 139 -15.86 17.31 7.91
C ARG A 139 -15.28 16.96 9.27
N LEU A 140 -15.60 17.77 10.26
CA LEU A 140 -15.08 17.63 11.62
C LEU A 140 -16.21 17.30 12.60
N GLY A 141 -16.07 16.17 13.31
CA GLY A 141 -16.99 15.77 14.37
C GLY A 141 -18.33 15.19 13.92
N GLY A 142 -18.63 15.17 12.61
CA GLY A 142 -19.86 14.59 12.08
C GLY A 142 -19.89 14.54 10.54
N THR A 143 -20.90 13.84 10.00
CA THR A 143 -21.01 13.58 8.54
C THR A 143 -21.91 14.57 7.81
N GLY A 144 -22.67 15.41 8.55
CA GLY A 144 -23.57 16.42 7.98
C GLY A 144 -22.82 17.61 7.36
N THR A 145 -23.50 18.34 6.48
CA THR A 145 -22.96 19.55 5.83
C THR A 145 -22.59 20.66 6.81
N ALA A 146 -23.26 20.75 7.94
CA ALA A 146 -22.95 21.72 9.01
C ALA A 146 -21.57 21.49 9.67
N ASN A 147 -20.96 20.30 9.47
CA ASN A 147 -19.64 19.97 10.00
C ASN A 147 -18.53 20.12 8.92
N GLN A 148 -18.86 20.66 7.75
CA GLN A 148 -17.92 20.84 6.68
C GLN A 148 -17.19 22.18 6.83
N LEU A 149 -15.87 22.11 6.85
CA LEU A 149 -14.98 23.25 6.69
C LEU A 149 -14.52 23.25 5.23
N ASP A 150 -15.13 24.05 4.38
CA ASP A 150 -14.90 24.12 2.93
C ASP A 150 -14.30 25.46 2.48
N ASP A 151 -14.44 26.48 3.31
CA ASP A 151 -13.83 27.79 3.11
C ASP A 151 -13.35 28.32 4.46
N TYR A 152 -12.08 28.71 4.54
CA TYR A 152 -11.47 29.22 5.75
C TYR A 152 -10.88 30.60 5.49
N GLU A 153 -11.51 31.63 6.07
CA GLU A 153 -11.02 32.99 5.99
C GLU A 153 -10.33 33.40 7.31
N GLU A 154 -9.11 33.86 7.21
CA GLU A 154 -8.41 34.52 8.31
C GLU A 154 -8.53 36.04 8.17
N GLY A 155 -8.92 36.71 9.25
CA GLY A 155 -9.03 38.16 9.26
C GLY A 155 -8.81 38.73 10.66
N THR A 156 -8.60 40.05 10.72
CA THR A 156 -8.60 40.80 11.99
C THR A 156 -9.99 41.37 12.23
N TRP A 157 -10.59 41.02 13.37
CA TRP A 157 -11.82 41.62 13.84
C TRP A 157 -11.53 42.71 14.89
N THR A 158 -12.00 43.91 14.61
CA THR A 158 -11.91 45.03 15.58
C THR A 158 -13.29 45.19 16.24
N PRO A 159 -13.43 44.95 17.55
CA PRO A 159 -14.71 45.14 18.23
C PRO A 159 -15.09 46.61 18.19
N ILE A 160 -16.33 46.89 17.77
CA ILE A 160 -16.94 48.22 17.89
C ILE A 160 -17.68 48.29 19.22
N THR A 161 -17.35 49.23 20.08
CA THR A 161 -18.09 49.48 21.30
C THR A 161 -19.46 50.05 20.96
N TYR A 162 -20.54 49.40 21.38
CA TYR A 162 -21.89 49.96 21.29
C TYR A 162 -22.09 51.01 22.37
N SER A 163 -22.30 52.23 21.95
CA SER A 163 -22.52 53.42 22.85
C SER A 163 -23.99 53.61 23.22
N GLY A 164 -24.88 52.61 23.01
CA GLY A 164 -26.30 52.66 23.37
C GLY A 164 -26.55 52.30 24.83
N SER A 165 -27.49 53.02 25.50
CA SER A 165 -27.96 52.65 26.82
C SER A 165 -28.79 51.38 26.77
N TRP A 166 -28.51 50.42 27.63
CA TRP A 166 -29.40 49.30 27.89
C TRP A 166 -30.54 49.81 28.77
N THR A 167 -31.77 49.91 28.23
CA THR A 167 -33.01 50.18 28.99
C THR A 167 -33.70 48.87 29.29
#